data_61098c7dff5bd94523a32cb6795b2112
#
_entry.id   61098c7dff5bd94523a32cb6795b2112
#
_cell.length_a   1.000
_cell.length_b   1.000
_cell.length_c   1.000
_cell.angle_alpha   90.00
_cell.angle_beta   90.00
_cell.angle_gamma   90.00
#
_symmetry.space_group_name_H-M   'P 1'
#
loop_
_entity.id
_entity.type
_entity.pdbx_description
1 polymer ?
#
loop_
_entity_poly.entity_id
_entity_poly.type
_entity_poly.pdbx_seq_one_letter_code
_entity_poly.pdbx_strand_id
1 'polypeptide(L)'
;MGAIEVMTSLIGRLWVGAGIATITGLAPAQQVASDPLAPLPEAIARSQPSPAQLPPRIAPASLRNRLNTLGRSFNGKAGISVYSIKDSWQADYNSTALFPQQSCSKLWVAITAMDAVDKGRVSLNDRVTLGRNDLTLFHQPISAKVLGNGGHTTTLGNLLFTAITESDNTANDKLMRSVGGPQAVRDMIEAKKLGSIRFYEGERALQSRIAGLIWSQSYSVGDSFYKARNALPTSVRRASFERYVSDPYDGAAPHSVAQALARLKRGELLSPASTQRLLSTMASTKTGAMRVRAALKPGWKWSHKTGTGQNFQGRVGGINDIGILTAPDGTGYAMAIMTVPNKSDGASQDLMQAVTRAVISEHEARRL
;
A
#
# COMPACT_ATOMS: atom_id res chain seq x y z
N MET A 1 -57.53 28.27 4.72
CA MET A 1 -57.29 29.66 5.09
C MET A 1 -55.82 29.81 5.22
N GLY A 2 -55.12 30.45 4.44
CA GLY A 2 -54.97 31.51 3.47
C GLY A 2 -53.50 31.66 3.26
N ALA A 3 -53.07 31.50 2.07
CA ALA A 3 -52.79 32.48 0.99
C ALA A 3 -51.43 33.15 1.17
N ILE A 4 -50.42 32.80 0.30
CA ILE A 4 -50.02 33.54 -0.92
C ILE A 4 -49.50 34.93 -0.62
N GLU A 5 -48.24 35.21 -0.94
CA GLU A 5 -47.89 36.22 -1.93
C GLU A 5 -46.42 36.16 -2.33
N VAL A 6 -46.29 36.12 -3.62
CA VAL A 6 -45.20 36.33 -4.56
C VAL A 6 -44.95 37.84 -4.69
N MET A 7 -43.73 38.31 -4.83
CA MET A 7 -43.43 39.45 -5.71
C MET A 7 -42.03 39.41 -6.31
N THR A 8 -42.06 39.52 -7.61
CA THR A 8 -41.10 39.61 -8.68
C THR A 8 -40.52 41.00 -8.87
N SER A 9 -39.40 41.07 -9.64
CA SER A 9 -39.00 42.13 -10.60
C SER A 9 -38.15 43.28 -10.03
N LEU A 10 -37.09 43.81 -10.67
CA LEU A 10 -36.83 44.32 -12.05
C LEU A 10 -35.31 44.63 -12.18
N ILE A 11 -34.64 44.19 -13.17
CA ILE A 11 -34.11 44.84 -14.40
C ILE A 11 -33.54 46.27 -14.22
N GLY A 12 -32.27 46.45 -14.59
CA GLY A 12 -31.67 47.75 -14.84
C GLY A 12 -30.36 47.64 -15.65
N ARG A 13 -30.47 47.96 -16.91
CA ARG A 13 -29.51 47.93 -18.02
C ARG A 13 -28.58 49.12 -18.04
N LEU A 14 -27.40 48.90 -18.71
CA LEU A 14 -26.62 49.78 -19.64
C LEU A 14 -25.97 51.05 -19.07
N TRP A 15 -24.68 51.28 -19.39
CA TRP A 15 -24.26 52.06 -20.55
C TRP A 15 -22.76 51.98 -20.84
N VAL A 16 -22.44 52.05 -22.14
CA VAL A 16 -21.22 52.03 -22.90
C VAL A 16 -20.50 53.37 -22.76
N GLY A 17 -19.17 53.37 -22.88
CA GLY A 17 -18.38 54.58 -23.07
C GLY A 17 -17.01 54.27 -23.68
N ALA A 18 -16.89 54.38 -24.99
CA ALA A 18 -15.65 54.31 -25.77
C ALA A 18 -14.86 55.64 -25.64
N GLY A 19 -13.55 55.55 -25.61
CA GLY A 19 -12.66 56.70 -25.73
C GLY A 19 -11.38 56.33 -26.47
N ILE A 20 -11.31 56.65 -27.76
CA ILE A 20 -10.14 56.55 -28.62
C ILE A 20 -9.32 57.85 -28.45
N ALA A 21 -8.01 57.71 -28.24
CA ALA A 21 -7.06 58.80 -28.47
C ALA A 21 -5.81 58.23 -29.14
N THR A 22 -5.69 58.58 -30.41
CA THR A 22 -4.51 58.45 -31.26
C THR A 22 -3.54 59.61 -30.99
N ILE A 23 -2.25 59.31 -30.82
CA ILE A 23 -1.17 60.26 -31.05
C ILE A 23 -0.05 59.53 -31.81
N THR A 24 0.21 60.06 -32.98
CA THR A 24 1.30 59.81 -33.94
C THR A 24 2.60 60.46 -33.50
N GLY A 25 3.73 59.76 -33.66
CA GLY A 25 5.05 60.32 -33.50
C GLY A 25 6.13 59.35 -33.95
N LEU A 26 6.49 59.41 -35.26
CA LEU A 26 7.64 58.74 -35.86
C LEU A 26 8.92 59.54 -35.62
N ALA A 27 9.98 58.83 -35.15
CA ALA A 27 11.37 59.23 -35.41
C ALA A 27 12.20 57.94 -35.67
N PRO A 28 13.21 58.01 -36.58
CA PRO A 28 13.83 56.84 -37.18
C PRO A 28 14.92 56.24 -36.24
N ALA A 29 14.91 54.96 -36.06
CA ALA A 29 15.97 54.22 -35.40
C ALA A 29 17.11 53.92 -36.39
N GLN A 30 18.33 54.26 -35.99
CA GLN A 30 19.56 53.92 -36.69
C GLN A 30 19.78 52.36 -36.52
N GLN A 31 20.01 51.72 -37.65
CA GLN A 31 20.51 50.35 -37.73
C GLN A 31 21.97 50.31 -37.24
N VAL A 32 22.20 49.62 -36.14
CA VAL A 32 23.53 49.14 -35.74
C VAL A 32 23.68 47.75 -36.28
N ALA A 33 24.66 47.57 -37.18
CA ALA A 33 25.03 46.26 -37.71
C ALA A 33 25.55 45.39 -36.56
N SER A 34 24.90 44.25 -36.33
CA SER A 34 25.39 43.23 -35.43
C SER A 34 26.24 42.22 -36.23
N ASP A 35 27.52 42.17 -35.93
CA ASP A 35 28.40 41.08 -36.34
C ASP A 35 27.86 39.72 -35.94
N PRO A 36 27.94 38.70 -36.79
CA PRO A 36 27.56 37.36 -36.41
C PRO A 36 28.62 36.76 -35.47
N LEU A 37 28.26 36.63 -34.20
CA LEU A 37 29.02 35.83 -33.25
C LEU A 37 29.12 34.38 -33.74
N ALA A 38 30.35 33.87 -33.89
CA ALA A 38 30.64 32.50 -34.21
C ALA A 38 29.99 31.56 -33.17
N PRO A 39 29.42 30.39 -33.57
CA PRO A 39 28.86 29.45 -32.63
C PRO A 39 29.96 28.91 -31.71
N LEU A 40 29.72 29.01 -30.42
CA LEU A 40 30.54 28.32 -29.40
C LEU A 40 30.51 26.81 -29.68
N PRO A 41 31.63 26.08 -29.53
CA PRO A 41 31.66 24.65 -29.73
C PRO A 41 30.69 23.99 -28.71
N GLU A 42 29.77 23.15 -29.23
CA GLU A 42 28.91 22.30 -28.42
C GLU A 42 29.79 21.53 -27.45
N ALA A 43 29.67 21.86 -26.17
CA ALA A 43 30.21 21.04 -25.12
C ALA A 43 29.53 19.66 -25.24
N ILE A 44 30.30 18.67 -25.71
CA ILE A 44 29.90 17.27 -25.71
C ILE A 44 29.53 16.94 -24.25
N ALA A 45 28.24 16.96 -23.94
CA ALA A 45 27.73 16.42 -22.71
C ALA A 45 28.12 14.93 -22.69
N ARG A 46 29.25 14.64 -22.03
CA ARG A 46 29.60 13.25 -21.72
C ARG A 46 28.45 12.71 -20.90
N SER A 47 27.58 11.93 -21.55
CA SER A 47 26.63 11.08 -20.86
C SER A 47 27.43 10.22 -19.88
N GLN A 48 27.27 10.50 -18.58
CA GLN A 48 27.81 9.60 -17.57
C GLN A 48 27.19 8.22 -17.83
N PRO A 49 27.99 7.17 -17.96
CA PRO A 49 27.46 5.82 -18.10
C PRO A 49 26.54 5.59 -16.91
N SER A 50 25.28 5.25 -17.18
CA SER A 50 24.38 4.71 -16.17
C SER A 50 25.14 3.62 -15.43
N PRO A 51 25.17 3.60 -14.09
CA PRO A 51 25.92 2.58 -13.36
C PRO A 51 25.49 1.22 -13.90
N ALA A 52 26.42 0.50 -14.51
CA ALA A 52 26.18 -0.82 -15.05
C ALA A 52 25.56 -1.66 -13.94
N GLN A 53 24.29 -2.04 -14.10
CA GLN A 53 23.65 -2.97 -13.18
C GLN A 53 24.46 -4.26 -13.25
N LEU A 54 25.24 -4.51 -12.20
CA LEU A 54 25.90 -5.81 -12.05
C LEU A 54 24.84 -6.90 -12.22
N PRO A 55 25.14 -7.99 -12.93
CA PRO A 55 24.20 -9.09 -13.10
C PRO A 55 23.70 -9.53 -11.72
N PRO A 56 22.41 -9.85 -11.58
CA PRO A 56 21.82 -10.21 -10.29
C PRO A 56 22.64 -11.36 -9.70
N ARG A 57 23.17 -11.15 -8.49
CA ARG A 57 23.92 -12.20 -7.79
C ARG A 57 22.97 -13.34 -7.49
N ILE A 58 23.42 -14.56 -7.67
CA ILE A 58 22.61 -15.74 -7.34
C ILE A 58 22.48 -15.82 -5.82
N ALA A 59 21.26 -15.99 -5.35
CA ALA A 59 20.99 -16.21 -3.93
C ALA A 59 21.74 -17.46 -3.42
N PRO A 60 22.19 -17.49 -2.14
CA PRO A 60 22.88 -18.64 -1.56
C PRO A 60 22.09 -19.93 -1.73
N ALA A 61 22.77 -20.99 -2.13
CA ALA A 61 22.15 -22.30 -2.32
C ALA A 61 21.55 -22.86 -1.03
N SER A 62 22.24 -22.66 0.11
CA SER A 62 21.79 -23.00 1.45
C SER A 62 20.42 -22.38 1.76
N LEU A 63 20.27 -21.07 1.56
CA LEU A 63 19.02 -20.37 1.78
C LEU A 63 17.92 -20.85 0.81
N ARG A 64 18.23 -20.94 -0.49
CA ARG A 64 17.26 -21.42 -1.49
C ARG A 64 16.72 -22.81 -1.15
N ASN A 65 17.60 -23.75 -0.79
CA ASN A 65 17.23 -25.11 -0.40
C ASN A 65 16.38 -25.11 0.87
N ARG A 66 16.73 -24.27 1.86
CA ARG A 66 15.97 -24.15 3.09
C ARG A 66 14.56 -23.61 2.85
N LEU A 67 14.42 -22.54 2.03
CA LEU A 67 13.08 -22.00 1.69
C LEU A 67 12.23 -23.03 0.92
N ASN A 68 12.82 -23.78 0.00
CA ASN A 68 12.14 -24.85 -0.71
C ASN A 68 11.62 -25.94 0.24
N THR A 69 12.46 -26.41 1.18
CA THR A 69 12.06 -27.41 2.18
C THR A 69 10.90 -26.89 3.02
N LEU A 70 11.03 -25.67 3.57
CA LEU A 70 10.00 -25.07 4.43
C LEU A 70 8.67 -24.88 3.66
N GLY A 71 8.74 -24.39 2.43
CA GLY A 71 7.55 -24.16 1.63
C GLY A 71 6.83 -25.45 1.23
N ARG A 72 7.58 -26.52 0.88
CA ARG A 72 7.01 -27.83 0.52
C ARG A 72 6.38 -28.55 1.73
N SER A 73 6.92 -28.37 2.92
CA SER A 73 6.38 -28.99 4.14
C SER A 73 5.16 -28.26 4.71
N PHE A 74 4.80 -27.08 4.17
CA PHE A 74 3.67 -26.32 4.67
C PHE A 74 2.33 -26.95 4.30
N ASN A 75 1.46 -27.16 5.31
CA ASN A 75 0.12 -27.70 5.09
C ASN A 75 -0.84 -26.60 4.57
N GLY A 76 -0.83 -26.39 3.26
CA GLY A 76 -1.60 -25.37 2.57
C GLY A 76 -0.84 -24.81 1.36
N LYS A 77 -1.19 -23.59 0.94
CA LYS A 77 -0.48 -22.86 -0.09
C LYS A 77 0.48 -21.86 0.57
N ALA A 78 1.78 -21.98 0.34
CA ALA A 78 2.79 -21.03 0.80
C ALA A 78 3.50 -20.36 -0.39
N GLY A 79 3.82 -19.08 -0.24
CA GLY A 79 4.65 -18.31 -1.15
C GLY A 79 5.66 -17.51 -0.32
N ILE A 80 6.93 -17.65 -0.64
CA ILE A 80 8.03 -17.04 0.10
C ILE A 80 8.95 -16.31 -0.89
N SER A 81 9.30 -15.08 -0.56
CA SER A 81 10.33 -14.34 -1.29
C SER A 81 11.20 -13.55 -0.32
N VAL A 82 12.50 -13.64 -0.49
CA VAL A 82 13.54 -12.94 0.27
C VAL A 82 14.47 -12.25 -0.73
N TYR A 83 14.50 -10.92 -0.71
CA TYR A 83 15.35 -10.09 -1.56
C TYR A 83 16.44 -9.41 -0.73
N SER A 84 17.71 -9.67 -1.03
CA SER A 84 18.85 -8.93 -0.44
C SER A 84 18.94 -7.55 -1.08
N ILE A 85 18.73 -6.49 -0.30
CA ILE A 85 18.74 -5.11 -0.79
C ILE A 85 20.17 -4.69 -1.20
N LYS A 86 21.18 -5.17 -0.49
CA LYS A 86 22.59 -4.88 -0.74
C LYS A 86 23.13 -5.65 -1.96
N ASP A 87 22.83 -6.95 -2.02
CA ASP A 87 23.45 -7.84 -3.02
C ASP A 87 22.58 -8.05 -4.26
N SER A 88 21.33 -7.57 -4.26
CA SER A 88 20.36 -7.68 -5.35
C SER A 88 20.05 -9.11 -5.80
N TRP A 89 20.25 -10.13 -4.93
CA TRP A 89 19.77 -11.48 -5.16
C TRP A 89 18.38 -11.69 -4.55
N GLN A 90 17.66 -12.66 -5.09
CA GLN A 90 16.35 -13.06 -4.61
C GLN A 90 16.27 -14.58 -4.45
N ALA A 91 15.76 -15.04 -3.31
CA ALA A 91 15.50 -16.44 -3.02
C ALA A 91 14.00 -16.65 -2.85
N ASP A 92 13.45 -17.56 -3.62
CA ASP A 92 12.01 -17.70 -3.80
C ASP A 92 11.53 -19.14 -3.61
N TYR A 93 10.29 -19.28 -3.13
CA TYR A 93 9.47 -20.48 -3.20
C TYR A 93 8.05 -20.11 -3.58
N ASN A 94 7.51 -20.67 -4.68
CA ASN A 94 6.16 -20.42 -5.20
C ASN A 94 5.79 -18.91 -5.22
N SER A 95 6.77 -18.07 -5.56
CA SER A 95 6.71 -16.63 -5.33
C SER A 95 6.02 -15.85 -6.46
N THR A 96 5.76 -16.48 -7.62
CA THR A 96 5.08 -15.86 -8.76
C THR A 96 3.56 -16.08 -8.74
N ALA A 97 3.07 -17.04 -7.95
CA ALA A 97 1.65 -17.26 -7.75
C ALA A 97 1.02 -16.11 -6.97
N LEU A 98 -0.24 -15.77 -7.28
CA LEU A 98 -0.99 -14.78 -6.52
C LEU A 98 -1.49 -15.36 -5.20
N PHE A 99 -1.33 -14.58 -4.15
CA PHE A 99 -1.83 -14.86 -2.81
C PHE A 99 -2.77 -13.75 -2.34
N PRO A 100 -3.85 -14.08 -1.58
CA PRO A 100 -4.67 -13.09 -0.89
C PRO A 100 -3.81 -12.18 -0.01
N GLN A 101 -3.79 -10.88 -0.27
CA GLN A 101 -3.00 -9.93 0.53
C GLN A 101 -3.64 -9.62 1.87
N GLN A 102 -4.97 -9.50 1.87
CA GLN A 102 -5.69 -8.99 3.02
C GLN A 102 -5.13 -7.61 3.44
N SER A 103 -4.97 -7.34 4.71
CA SER A 103 -4.46 -6.05 5.19
C SER A 103 -3.01 -5.72 4.77
N CYS A 104 -2.26 -6.61 4.10
CA CYS A 104 -0.99 -6.22 3.48
C CYS A 104 -1.21 -5.20 2.35
N SER A 105 -2.37 -5.20 1.70
CA SER A 105 -2.76 -4.24 0.66
C SER A 105 -2.78 -2.78 1.14
N LYS A 106 -2.91 -2.54 2.46
CA LYS A 106 -2.84 -1.21 3.07
C LYS A 106 -1.48 -0.51 2.84
N LEU A 107 -0.43 -1.29 2.59
CA LEU A 107 0.86 -0.72 2.23
C LEU A 107 0.79 0.06 0.92
N TRP A 108 0.03 -0.42 -0.06
CA TRP A 108 -0.12 0.27 -1.34
C TRP A 108 -0.92 1.56 -1.19
N VAL A 109 -1.93 1.58 -0.32
CA VAL A 109 -2.65 2.82 0.05
C VAL A 109 -1.69 3.81 0.70
N ALA A 110 -0.85 3.37 1.62
CA ALA A 110 0.13 4.21 2.29
C ALA A 110 1.18 4.79 1.31
N ILE A 111 1.69 3.97 0.36
CA ILE A 111 2.61 4.45 -0.69
C ILE A 111 1.90 5.48 -1.59
N THR A 112 0.64 5.24 -1.98
CA THR A 112 -0.16 6.19 -2.78
C THR A 112 -0.34 7.52 -2.04
N ALA A 113 -0.64 7.46 -0.73
CA ALA A 113 -0.79 8.66 0.08
C ALA A 113 0.52 9.45 0.20
N MET A 114 1.63 8.77 0.43
CA MET A 114 2.95 9.41 0.49
C MET A 114 3.39 9.96 -0.87
N ASP A 115 3.08 9.28 -1.98
CA ASP A 115 3.31 9.79 -3.35
C ASP A 115 2.45 11.05 -3.64
N ALA A 116 1.23 11.11 -3.10
CA ALA A 116 0.39 12.29 -3.19
C ALA A 116 0.96 13.46 -2.37
N VAL A 117 1.56 13.19 -1.21
CA VAL A 117 2.30 14.19 -0.40
C VAL A 117 3.54 14.68 -1.16
N ASP A 118 4.34 13.78 -1.72
CA ASP A 118 5.54 14.16 -2.49
C ASP A 118 5.21 15.03 -3.72
N LYS A 119 4.01 14.85 -4.29
CA LYS A 119 3.49 15.64 -5.41
C LYS A 119 2.75 16.91 -4.98
N GLY A 120 2.72 17.23 -3.69
CA GLY A 120 2.03 18.41 -3.14
C GLY A 120 0.51 18.40 -3.28
N ARG A 121 -0.11 17.24 -3.57
CA ARG A 121 -1.57 17.12 -3.75
C ARG A 121 -2.33 17.09 -2.42
N VAL A 122 -1.71 16.59 -1.37
CA VAL A 122 -2.24 16.54 -0.01
C VAL A 122 -1.11 16.76 0.99
N SER A 123 -1.47 17.12 2.23
CA SER A 123 -0.55 17.19 3.37
C SER A 123 -0.94 16.15 4.42
N LEU A 124 0.05 15.58 5.09
CA LEU A 124 -0.22 14.71 6.25
C LEU A 124 -0.93 15.45 7.40
N ASN A 125 -0.88 16.79 7.41
CA ASN A 125 -1.59 17.65 8.37
C ASN A 125 -3.02 17.98 7.95
N ASP A 126 -3.44 17.64 6.72
CA ASP A 126 -4.81 17.88 6.27
C ASP A 126 -5.81 17.20 7.20
N ARG A 127 -6.76 17.98 7.67
CA ARG A 127 -7.79 17.52 8.59
C ARG A 127 -8.93 16.85 7.82
N VAL A 128 -9.36 15.71 8.32
CA VAL A 128 -10.49 14.96 7.78
C VAL A 128 -11.41 14.53 8.91
N THR A 129 -12.70 14.55 8.65
CA THR A 129 -13.71 14.09 9.59
C THR A 129 -14.25 12.74 9.16
N LEU A 130 -14.29 11.79 10.09
CA LEU A 130 -14.95 10.50 9.93
C LEU A 130 -16.31 10.56 10.59
N GLY A 131 -17.34 10.21 9.84
CA GLY A 131 -18.69 10.00 10.35
C GLY A 131 -19.07 8.51 10.32
N ARG A 132 -20.29 8.21 10.79
CA ARG A 132 -20.81 6.82 10.80
C ARG A 132 -20.76 6.17 9.41
N ASN A 133 -20.94 6.95 8.35
CA ASN A 133 -20.86 6.48 6.96
C ASN A 133 -19.45 6.16 6.50
N ASP A 134 -18.41 6.51 7.25
CA ASP A 134 -17.03 6.13 6.95
C ASP A 134 -16.66 4.76 7.52
N LEU A 135 -17.39 4.24 8.50
CA LEU A 135 -17.12 2.96 9.14
C LEU A 135 -17.14 1.80 8.14
N THR A 136 -16.25 0.86 8.34
CA THR A 136 -16.10 -0.37 7.56
C THR A 136 -16.59 -1.58 8.36
N LEU A 137 -15.88 -2.70 8.32
CA LEU A 137 -16.18 -3.87 9.14
C LEU A 137 -14.93 -4.51 9.70
N PHE A 138 -15.12 -5.45 10.63
CA PHE A 138 -14.07 -6.16 11.36
C PHE A 138 -13.19 -5.23 12.20
N HIS A 139 -11.88 -5.26 12.00
CA HIS A 139 -10.93 -4.53 12.81
C HIS A 139 -10.91 -3.04 12.47
N GLN A 140 -11.58 -2.22 13.27
CA GLN A 140 -11.67 -0.77 13.10
C GLN A 140 -11.63 -0.04 14.46
N PRO A 141 -10.50 -0.02 15.17
CA PRO A 141 -10.34 0.64 16.48
C PRO A 141 -10.84 2.09 16.51
N ILE A 142 -10.70 2.83 15.41
CA ILE A 142 -11.16 4.22 15.30
C ILE A 142 -12.69 4.36 15.44
N SER A 143 -13.45 3.27 15.23
CA SER A 143 -14.92 3.30 15.29
C SER A 143 -15.45 3.73 16.66
N ALA A 144 -14.76 3.39 17.75
CA ALA A 144 -15.14 3.81 19.10
C ALA A 144 -15.16 5.34 19.23
N LYS A 145 -14.17 6.04 18.64
CA LYS A 145 -14.12 7.51 18.64
C LYS A 145 -15.22 8.13 17.77
N VAL A 146 -15.48 7.50 16.59
CA VAL A 146 -16.53 7.98 15.67
C VAL A 146 -17.92 7.86 16.30
N LEU A 147 -18.21 6.73 16.94
CA LEU A 147 -19.53 6.47 17.52
C LEU A 147 -19.75 7.21 18.84
N GLY A 148 -18.72 7.32 19.69
CA GLY A 148 -18.82 7.95 21.01
C GLY A 148 -19.03 9.47 20.95
N ASN A 149 -18.54 10.14 19.87
CA ASN A 149 -18.56 11.60 19.77
C ASN A 149 -19.42 12.12 18.60
N GLY A 150 -20.23 11.27 17.96
CA GLY A 150 -21.00 11.65 16.77
C GLY A 150 -20.15 11.97 15.53
N GLY A 151 -18.87 11.64 15.57
CA GLY A 151 -17.86 11.85 14.53
C GLY A 151 -16.47 12.01 15.13
N HIS A 152 -15.42 11.88 14.28
CA HIS A 152 -14.03 12.00 14.73
C HIS A 152 -13.22 12.77 13.70
N THR A 153 -12.68 13.94 14.08
CA THR A 153 -11.77 14.72 13.24
C THR A 153 -10.33 14.39 13.58
N THR A 154 -9.55 14.06 12.55
CA THR A 154 -8.14 13.67 12.66
C THR A 154 -7.35 14.20 11.46
N THR A 155 -6.11 13.75 11.26
CA THR A 155 -5.28 14.12 10.11
C THR A 155 -5.03 12.93 9.20
N LEU A 156 -4.66 13.17 7.92
CA LEU A 156 -4.24 12.11 7.01
C LEU A 156 -3.04 11.34 7.56
N GLY A 157 -2.11 12.02 8.23
CA GLY A 157 -0.95 11.39 8.88
C GLY A 157 -1.35 10.41 9.97
N ASN A 158 -2.36 10.76 10.79
CA ASN A 158 -2.87 9.85 11.81
C ASN A 158 -3.63 8.67 11.20
N LEU A 159 -4.38 8.88 10.10
CA LEU A 159 -5.03 7.77 9.38
C LEU A 159 -4.00 6.79 8.82
N LEU A 160 -2.94 7.31 8.18
CA LEU A 160 -1.83 6.49 7.68
C LEU A 160 -1.17 5.70 8.81
N PHE A 161 -0.85 6.36 9.91
CA PHE A 161 -0.24 5.71 11.08
C PHE A 161 -1.12 4.59 11.61
N THR A 162 -2.40 4.86 11.86
CA THR A 162 -3.35 3.88 12.42
C THR A 162 -3.61 2.71 11.44
N ALA A 163 -3.76 3.00 10.13
CA ALA A 163 -3.95 1.98 9.11
C ALA A 163 -2.77 1.00 9.02
N ILE A 164 -1.54 1.48 9.14
CA ILE A 164 -0.34 0.63 9.07
C ILE A 164 -0.07 -0.05 10.41
N THR A 165 -0.03 0.69 11.52
CA THR A 165 0.43 0.17 12.81
C THR A 165 -0.59 -0.69 13.53
N GLU A 166 -1.87 -0.32 13.44
CA GLU A 166 -2.98 -1.03 14.07
C GLU A 166 -3.82 -1.83 13.07
N SER A 167 -3.58 -1.66 11.78
CA SER A 167 -4.35 -2.32 10.72
C SER A 167 -5.83 -1.92 10.68
N ASP A 168 -6.17 -0.71 11.11
CA ASP A 168 -7.54 -0.20 11.13
C ASP A 168 -8.12 -0.09 9.71
N ASN A 169 -9.23 -0.79 9.47
CA ASN A 169 -9.88 -0.85 8.17
C ASN A 169 -10.54 0.47 7.79
N THR A 170 -11.15 1.16 8.74
CA THR A 170 -11.82 2.46 8.52
C THR A 170 -10.81 3.56 8.25
N ALA A 171 -9.71 3.60 9.03
CA ALA A 171 -8.64 4.55 8.78
C ALA A 171 -8.03 4.38 7.38
N ASN A 172 -7.80 3.12 6.96
CA ASN A 172 -7.30 2.81 5.62
C ASN A 172 -8.25 3.26 4.50
N ASP A 173 -9.52 2.90 4.60
CA ASP A 173 -10.50 3.25 3.55
C ASP A 173 -10.74 4.77 3.49
N LYS A 174 -10.69 5.47 4.63
CA LYS A 174 -10.76 6.94 4.63
C LYS A 174 -9.52 7.56 3.99
N LEU A 175 -8.33 7.09 4.34
CA LEU A 175 -7.08 7.55 3.72
C LEU A 175 -7.09 7.32 2.21
N MET A 176 -7.46 6.11 1.77
CA MET A 176 -7.57 5.75 0.35
C MET A 176 -8.49 6.71 -0.40
N ARG A 177 -9.72 6.97 0.12
CA ARG A 177 -10.66 7.91 -0.50
C ARG A 177 -10.11 9.34 -0.55
N SER A 178 -9.38 9.77 0.47
CA SER A 178 -8.79 11.11 0.53
C SER A 178 -7.69 11.35 -0.51
N VAL A 179 -7.11 10.30 -1.08
CA VAL A 179 -6.01 10.39 -2.06
C VAL A 179 -6.40 9.94 -3.47
N GLY A 180 -7.70 9.86 -3.77
CA GLY A 180 -8.22 9.56 -5.11
C GLY A 180 -8.86 8.18 -5.26
N GLY A 181 -9.08 7.46 -4.16
CA GLY A 181 -9.82 6.20 -4.15
C GLY A 181 -9.03 5.00 -4.67
N PRO A 182 -9.73 3.87 -4.92
CA PRO A 182 -9.07 2.63 -5.34
C PRO A 182 -8.33 2.75 -6.67
N GLN A 183 -8.84 3.59 -7.59
CA GLN A 183 -8.20 3.78 -8.89
C GLN A 183 -6.83 4.45 -8.73
N ALA A 184 -6.68 5.45 -7.87
CA ALA A 184 -5.39 6.09 -7.62
C ALA A 184 -4.35 5.10 -7.07
N VAL A 185 -4.77 4.08 -6.31
CA VAL A 185 -3.86 3.01 -5.85
C VAL A 185 -3.44 2.11 -7.01
N ARG A 186 -4.36 1.72 -7.88
CA ARG A 186 -4.05 0.94 -9.09
C ARG A 186 -3.10 1.70 -10.02
N ASP A 187 -3.39 2.98 -10.28
CA ASP A 187 -2.56 3.85 -11.11
C ASP A 187 -1.13 3.99 -10.54
N MET A 188 -0.99 4.10 -9.22
CA MET A 188 0.31 4.14 -8.56
C MET A 188 1.07 2.82 -8.73
N ILE A 189 0.41 1.67 -8.57
CA ILE A 189 1.01 0.35 -8.76
C ILE A 189 1.53 0.20 -10.20
N GLU A 190 0.74 0.60 -11.18
CA GLU A 190 1.10 0.56 -12.59
C GLU A 190 2.22 1.54 -12.93
N ALA A 191 2.07 2.81 -12.58
CA ALA A 191 3.05 3.86 -12.87
C ALA A 191 4.43 3.57 -12.27
N LYS A 192 4.45 2.98 -11.06
CA LYS A 192 5.71 2.57 -10.41
C LYS A 192 6.16 1.16 -10.83
N LYS A 193 5.43 0.49 -11.72
CA LYS A 193 5.76 -0.85 -12.25
C LYS A 193 6.06 -1.86 -11.13
N LEU A 194 5.11 -2.01 -10.20
CA LEU A 194 5.30 -2.87 -9.03
C LEU A 194 5.07 -4.36 -9.31
N GLY A 195 4.79 -4.74 -10.55
CA GLY A 195 4.63 -6.14 -10.98
C GLY A 195 3.26 -6.72 -10.62
N SER A 196 3.23 -8.02 -10.32
CA SER A 196 1.99 -8.77 -10.07
C SER A 196 1.39 -8.45 -8.71
N ILE A 197 0.86 -7.25 -8.56
CA ILE A 197 0.17 -6.75 -7.37
C ILE A 197 -1.17 -6.17 -7.81
N ARG A 198 -2.27 -6.73 -7.30
CA ARG A 198 -3.63 -6.25 -7.53
C ARG A 198 -4.11 -5.43 -6.36
N PHE A 199 -4.99 -4.47 -6.60
CA PHE A 199 -5.72 -3.73 -5.58
C PHE A 199 -7.20 -3.71 -5.92
N TYR A 200 -8.05 -4.07 -4.93
CA TYR A 200 -9.50 -4.08 -5.11
C TYR A 200 -10.12 -2.74 -4.69
N GLU A 201 -11.40 -2.73 -4.32
CA GLU A 201 -12.20 -1.51 -4.06
C GLU A 201 -12.12 -1.01 -2.59
N GLY A 202 -11.16 -1.51 -1.80
CA GLY A 202 -11.03 -1.25 -0.37
C GLY A 202 -11.71 -2.30 0.51
N GLU A 203 -11.64 -2.10 1.82
CA GLU A 203 -12.04 -3.12 2.82
C GLU A 203 -13.52 -3.48 2.77
N ARG A 204 -14.41 -2.49 2.58
CA ARG A 204 -15.85 -2.71 2.53
C ARG A 204 -16.24 -3.72 1.47
N ALA A 205 -15.84 -3.46 0.23
CA ALA A 205 -16.16 -4.29 -0.91
C ALA A 205 -15.44 -5.62 -0.86
N LEU A 206 -14.14 -5.62 -0.51
CA LEU A 206 -13.33 -6.83 -0.41
C LEU A 206 -13.91 -7.82 0.58
N GLN A 207 -14.12 -7.38 1.82
CA GLN A 207 -14.55 -8.26 2.90
C GLN A 207 -15.99 -8.78 2.71
N SER A 208 -16.87 -7.94 2.14
CA SER A 208 -18.24 -8.38 1.80
C SER A 208 -18.21 -9.42 0.71
N ARG A 209 -17.44 -9.21 -0.35
CA ARG A 209 -17.38 -10.12 -1.49
C ARG A 209 -16.77 -11.48 -1.12
N ILE A 210 -15.75 -11.51 -0.25
CA ILE A 210 -15.19 -12.77 0.29
C ILE A 210 -16.26 -13.60 0.99
N ALA A 211 -17.17 -12.93 1.72
CA ALA A 211 -18.26 -13.58 2.44
C ALA A 211 -19.46 -13.98 1.55
N GLY A 212 -19.45 -13.60 0.26
CA GLY A 212 -20.58 -13.80 -0.66
C GLY A 212 -21.66 -12.73 -0.58
N LEU A 213 -21.34 -11.57 -0.01
CA LEU A 213 -22.25 -10.44 0.19
C LEU A 213 -21.87 -9.25 -0.69
N ILE A 214 -22.85 -8.37 -0.94
CA ILE A 214 -22.65 -7.01 -1.42
C ILE A 214 -22.60 -6.10 -0.19
N TRP A 215 -21.72 -5.10 -0.21
CA TRP A 215 -21.59 -4.15 0.91
C TRP A 215 -22.91 -3.45 1.24
N SER A 216 -23.22 -3.36 2.53
CA SER A 216 -24.26 -2.50 3.10
C SER A 216 -23.66 -1.74 4.28
N GLN A 217 -23.99 -0.45 4.42
CA GLN A 217 -23.52 0.36 5.55
C GLN A 217 -23.98 -0.20 6.92
N SER A 218 -25.09 -0.94 6.96
CA SER A 218 -25.54 -1.64 8.17
C SER A 218 -24.54 -2.66 8.70
N TYR A 219 -23.63 -3.17 7.87
CA TYR A 219 -22.60 -4.11 8.27
C TYR A 219 -21.46 -3.49 9.11
N SER A 220 -21.39 -2.17 9.14
CA SER A 220 -20.28 -1.46 9.78
C SER A 220 -20.29 -1.53 11.31
N VAL A 221 -21.43 -1.84 11.92
CA VAL A 221 -21.56 -1.91 13.38
C VAL A 221 -22.44 -3.08 13.80
N GLY A 222 -22.20 -3.57 15.02
CA GLY A 222 -22.97 -4.68 15.58
C GLY A 222 -22.73 -6.00 14.84
N ASP A 223 -23.77 -6.82 14.78
CA ASP A 223 -23.71 -8.19 14.24
C ASP A 223 -24.37 -8.36 12.86
N SER A 224 -24.80 -7.25 12.24
CA SER A 224 -25.56 -7.26 10.96
C SER A 224 -24.80 -7.99 9.84
N PHE A 225 -23.49 -7.81 9.76
CA PHE A 225 -22.65 -8.55 8.79
C PHE A 225 -22.71 -10.06 9.04
N TYR A 226 -22.55 -10.47 10.30
CA TYR A 226 -22.55 -11.90 10.66
C TYR A 226 -23.93 -12.53 10.43
N LYS A 227 -25.02 -11.83 10.74
CA LYS A 227 -26.38 -12.26 10.45
C LYS A 227 -26.59 -12.45 8.95
N ALA A 228 -26.26 -11.45 8.13
CA ALA A 228 -26.38 -11.52 6.68
C ALA A 228 -25.54 -12.66 6.09
N ARG A 229 -24.28 -12.78 6.52
CA ARG A 229 -23.39 -13.87 6.07
C ARG A 229 -23.94 -15.25 6.46
N ASN A 230 -24.44 -15.40 7.68
CA ASN A 230 -24.91 -16.69 8.18
C ASN A 230 -26.27 -17.09 7.58
N ALA A 231 -27.05 -16.12 7.08
CA ALA A 231 -28.28 -16.39 6.31
C ALA A 231 -28.01 -16.93 4.89
N LEU A 232 -26.79 -16.76 4.35
CA LEU A 232 -26.46 -17.34 3.07
C LEU A 232 -26.32 -18.86 3.17
N PRO A 233 -26.75 -19.61 2.12
CA PRO A 233 -26.46 -21.03 1.99
C PRO A 233 -24.96 -21.30 2.11
N THR A 234 -24.58 -22.38 2.79
CA THR A 234 -23.18 -22.79 2.95
C THR A 234 -22.47 -22.97 1.60
N SER A 235 -23.18 -23.42 0.57
CA SER A 235 -22.65 -23.57 -0.79
C SER A 235 -22.23 -22.22 -1.39
N VAL A 236 -23.03 -21.16 -1.21
CA VAL A 236 -22.73 -19.80 -1.68
C VAL A 236 -21.49 -19.25 -0.95
N ARG A 237 -21.46 -19.39 0.36
CA ARG A 237 -20.30 -18.96 1.19
C ARG A 237 -19.03 -19.70 0.79
N ARG A 238 -19.11 -21.02 0.57
CA ARG A 238 -18.01 -21.86 0.09
C ARG A 238 -17.52 -21.38 -1.27
N ALA A 239 -18.41 -21.22 -2.24
CA ALA A 239 -18.06 -20.81 -3.60
C ALA A 239 -17.37 -19.44 -3.62
N SER A 240 -17.84 -18.48 -2.80
CA SER A 240 -17.24 -17.15 -2.69
C SER A 240 -15.85 -17.18 -2.05
N PHE A 241 -15.68 -17.96 -0.98
CA PHE A 241 -14.39 -18.15 -0.31
C PHE A 241 -13.37 -18.86 -1.22
N GLU A 242 -13.75 -19.96 -1.88
CA GLU A 242 -12.84 -20.71 -2.76
C GLU A 242 -12.44 -19.87 -3.99
N ARG A 243 -13.36 -19.12 -4.58
CA ARG A 243 -13.05 -18.19 -5.67
C ARG A 243 -12.01 -17.16 -5.23
N TYR A 244 -12.18 -16.59 -4.03
CA TYR A 244 -11.23 -15.63 -3.50
C TYR A 244 -9.85 -16.25 -3.24
N VAL A 245 -9.79 -17.44 -2.69
CA VAL A 245 -8.51 -18.12 -2.41
C VAL A 245 -7.80 -18.55 -3.70
N SER A 246 -8.56 -18.98 -4.73
CA SER A 246 -7.99 -19.43 -6.00
C SER A 246 -7.54 -18.27 -6.89
N ASP A 247 -8.31 -17.19 -6.96
CA ASP A 247 -8.00 -15.99 -7.74
C ASP A 247 -8.35 -14.72 -6.93
N PRO A 248 -7.48 -14.30 -6.01
CA PRO A 248 -7.75 -13.23 -5.08
C PRO A 248 -7.88 -11.87 -5.78
N TYR A 249 -8.96 -11.14 -5.47
CA TYR A 249 -9.23 -9.81 -6.02
C TYR A 249 -8.14 -8.80 -5.66
N ASP A 250 -7.54 -8.94 -4.48
CA ASP A 250 -6.40 -8.20 -3.98
C ASP A 250 -5.08 -8.97 -4.11
N GLY A 251 -5.00 -9.93 -5.04
CA GLY A 251 -3.88 -10.85 -5.13
C GLY A 251 -2.54 -10.19 -5.37
N ALA A 252 -1.50 -10.69 -4.68
CA ALA A 252 -0.12 -10.30 -4.97
C ALA A 252 0.83 -11.50 -5.02
N ALA A 253 1.82 -11.41 -5.89
CA ALA A 253 2.92 -12.36 -5.97
C ALA A 253 4.01 -11.98 -4.95
N PRO A 254 4.43 -12.88 -4.04
CA PRO A 254 5.49 -12.60 -3.07
C PRO A 254 6.76 -12.03 -3.69
N HIS A 255 7.14 -12.50 -4.87
CA HIS A 255 8.25 -11.99 -5.67
C HIS A 255 8.14 -10.46 -5.90
N SER A 256 7.00 -10.02 -6.44
CA SER A 256 6.74 -8.62 -6.74
C SER A 256 6.66 -7.77 -5.47
N VAL A 257 6.07 -8.31 -4.39
CA VAL A 257 6.01 -7.64 -3.08
C VAL A 257 7.40 -7.41 -2.51
N ALA A 258 8.27 -8.42 -2.51
CA ALA A 258 9.64 -8.27 -2.02
C ALA A 258 10.45 -7.26 -2.84
N GLN A 259 10.31 -7.26 -4.16
CA GLN A 259 10.94 -6.26 -5.03
C GLN A 259 10.43 -4.85 -4.76
N ALA A 260 9.11 -4.67 -4.61
CA ALA A 260 8.52 -3.37 -4.29
C ALA A 260 9.03 -2.83 -2.94
N LEU A 261 9.12 -3.68 -1.92
CA LEU A 261 9.68 -3.34 -0.61
C LEU A 261 11.17 -2.96 -0.69
N ALA A 262 11.96 -3.70 -1.49
CA ALA A 262 13.37 -3.37 -1.72
C ALA A 262 13.52 -2.01 -2.41
N ARG A 263 12.71 -1.73 -3.43
CA ARG A 263 12.66 -0.43 -4.12
C ARG A 263 12.22 0.70 -3.19
N LEU A 264 11.22 0.44 -2.32
CA LEU A 264 10.82 1.40 -1.27
C LEU A 264 12.01 1.73 -0.36
N LYS A 265 12.73 0.71 0.12
CA LYS A 265 13.89 0.91 1.02
C LYS A 265 15.02 1.68 0.37
N ARG A 266 15.24 1.50 -0.95
CA ARG A 266 16.25 2.25 -1.72
C ARG A 266 15.82 3.67 -2.09
N GLY A 267 14.58 4.10 -1.74
CA GLY A 267 14.05 5.43 -2.08
C GLY A 267 13.62 5.57 -3.55
N GLU A 268 13.40 4.47 -4.26
CA GLU A 268 13.00 4.49 -5.68
C GLU A 268 11.49 4.76 -5.88
N LEU A 269 10.69 4.65 -4.83
CA LEU A 269 9.24 4.81 -4.93
C LEU A 269 8.75 6.16 -4.42
N LEU A 270 9.44 6.79 -3.48
CA LEU A 270 9.03 8.00 -2.76
C LEU A 270 10.25 8.90 -2.52
N SER A 271 10.01 10.15 -2.17
CA SER A 271 11.07 11.05 -1.71
C SER A 271 11.79 10.47 -0.48
N PRO A 272 13.03 10.92 -0.17
CA PRO A 272 13.75 10.46 1.03
C PRO A 272 12.96 10.65 2.33
N ALA A 273 12.29 11.81 2.49
CA ALA A 273 11.49 12.12 3.68
C ALA A 273 10.28 11.19 3.80
N SER A 274 9.54 10.98 2.71
CA SER A 274 8.38 10.10 2.65
C SER A 274 8.76 8.63 2.84
N THR A 275 9.86 8.20 2.26
CA THR A 275 10.44 6.86 2.46
C THR A 275 10.75 6.62 3.93
N GLN A 276 11.50 7.53 4.57
CA GLN A 276 11.86 7.42 5.98
C GLN A 276 10.60 7.41 6.87
N ARG A 277 9.65 8.29 6.62
CA ARG A 277 8.38 8.36 7.36
C ARG A 277 7.62 7.05 7.29
N LEU A 278 7.45 6.48 6.09
CA LEU A 278 6.72 5.24 5.91
C LEU A 278 7.43 4.05 6.56
N LEU A 279 8.74 3.93 6.40
CA LEU A 279 9.53 2.87 7.04
C LEU A 279 9.49 2.95 8.57
N SER A 280 9.55 4.15 9.14
CA SER A 280 9.40 4.37 10.59
C SER A 280 7.99 3.98 11.07
N THR A 281 6.96 4.31 10.30
CA THR A 281 5.59 3.89 10.59
C THR A 281 5.46 2.35 10.56
N MET A 282 6.03 1.69 9.55
CA MET A 282 6.06 0.22 9.46
C MET A 282 6.81 -0.43 10.63
N ALA A 283 7.88 0.20 11.11
CA ALA A 283 8.64 -0.27 12.30
C ALA A 283 7.80 -0.21 13.59
N SER A 284 6.81 0.67 13.64
CA SER A 284 5.89 0.84 14.77
C SER A 284 4.66 -0.09 14.71
N THR A 285 4.60 -1.03 13.76
CA THR A 285 3.49 -1.97 13.62
C THR A 285 3.28 -2.79 14.88
N LYS A 286 2.06 -2.80 15.41
CA LYS A 286 1.69 -3.49 16.66
C LYS A 286 1.22 -4.91 16.44
N THR A 287 0.75 -5.25 15.22
CA THR A 287 0.20 -6.57 14.89
C THR A 287 1.29 -7.59 14.58
N GLY A 288 0.98 -8.89 14.66
CA GLY A 288 1.88 -9.97 14.21
C GLY A 288 3.02 -10.32 15.17
N ALA A 289 2.84 -10.15 16.49
CA ALA A 289 3.87 -10.46 17.49
C ALA A 289 4.44 -11.89 17.35
N MET A 290 3.60 -12.86 16.99
CA MET A 290 3.98 -14.27 16.84
C MET A 290 4.43 -14.67 15.43
N ARG A 291 4.56 -13.69 14.50
CA ARG A 291 5.02 -13.93 13.11
C ARG A 291 6.55 -13.74 13.02
N VAL A 292 7.03 -13.07 11.98
CA VAL A 292 8.47 -12.77 11.79
C VAL A 292 9.12 -12.21 13.06
N ARG A 293 8.42 -11.32 13.76
CA ARG A 293 8.93 -10.66 14.97
C ARG A 293 9.34 -11.65 16.07
N ALA A 294 8.64 -12.75 16.23
CA ALA A 294 8.94 -13.76 17.27
C ALA A 294 10.28 -14.48 17.05
N ALA A 295 10.86 -14.42 15.86
CA ALA A 295 12.13 -15.06 15.52
C ALA A 295 13.32 -14.11 15.46
N LEU A 296 13.12 -12.82 15.81
CA LEU A 296 14.21 -11.84 15.78
C LEU A 296 15.24 -12.12 16.87
N LYS A 297 16.51 -11.98 16.52
CA LYS A 297 17.62 -11.94 17.48
C LYS A 297 17.88 -10.49 17.96
N PRO A 298 18.59 -10.28 19.05
CA PRO A 298 18.99 -8.95 19.52
C PRO A 298 19.64 -8.12 18.39
N GLY A 299 19.25 -6.84 18.28
CA GLY A 299 19.74 -5.92 17.28
C GLY A 299 19.05 -6.00 15.91
N TRP A 300 18.33 -7.08 15.59
CA TRP A 300 17.53 -7.17 14.38
C TRP A 300 16.23 -6.37 14.50
N LYS A 301 15.80 -5.76 13.39
CA LYS A 301 14.58 -4.94 13.33
C LYS A 301 13.67 -5.42 12.21
N TRP A 302 12.35 -5.31 12.41
CA TRP A 302 11.33 -5.66 11.44
C TRP A 302 10.37 -4.51 11.20
N SER A 303 10.40 -3.91 10.01
CA SER A 303 9.46 -2.87 9.55
C SER A 303 8.46 -3.52 8.60
N HIS A 304 7.16 -3.61 8.98
CA HIS A 304 6.30 -4.56 8.30
C HIS A 304 4.80 -4.20 8.26
N LYS A 305 4.06 -4.99 7.51
CA LYS A 305 2.61 -5.03 7.51
C LYS A 305 2.11 -6.47 7.48
N THR A 306 1.12 -6.76 8.32
CA THR A 306 0.47 -8.08 8.41
C THR A 306 -0.85 -8.11 7.64
N GLY A 307 -1.24 -9.30 7.18
CA GLY A 307 -2.55 -9.60 6.62
C GLY A 307 -3.15 -10.85 7.27
N THR A 308 -4.45 -10.82 7.59
CA THR A 308 -5.21 -11.97 8.11
C THR A 308 -6.60 -11.96 7.50
N GLY A 309 -6.97 -13.07 6.87
CA GLY A 309 -8.23 -13.23 6.17
C GLY A 309 -9.35 -13.81 7.02
N GLN A 310 -10.53 -13.85 6.41
CA GLN A 310 -11.70 -14.52 7.00
C GLN A 310 -11.46 -16.03 7.12
N ASN A 311 -12.10 -16.61 8.12
CA ASN A 311 -12.13 -18.06 8.31
C ASN A 311 -13.44 -18.63 7.72
N PHE A 312 -13.29 -19.72 6.99
CA PHE A 312 -14.41 -20.54 6.54
C PHE A 312 -14.13 -22.01 6.85
N GLN A 313 -14.89 -22.57 7.79
CA GLN A 313 -14.78 -23.97 8.22
C GLN A 313 -13.34 -24.38 8.62
N GLY A 314 -12.64 -23.52 9.37
CA GLY A 314 -11.28 -23.77 9.86
C GLY A 314 -10.17 -23.35 8.89
N ARG A 315 -10.46 -23.12 7.62
CA ARG A 315 -9.50 -22.61 6.63
C ARG A 315 -9.48 -21.09 6.61
N VAL A 316 -8.31 -20.48 6.59
CA VAL A 316 -8.13 -19.01 6.59
C VAL A 316 -7.75 -18.53 5.19
N GLY A 317 -8.44 -17.50 4.72
CA GLY A 317 -8.23 -16.90 3.39
C GLY A 317 -7.01 -15.98 3.31
N GLY A 318 -5.92 -16.34 3.99
CA GLY A 318 -4.63 -15.67 3.97
C GLY A 318 -4.11 -15.32 5.37
N ILE A 319 -2.86 -15.69 5.66
CA ILE A 319 -2.07 -15.24 6.82
C ILE A 319 -0.70 -14.83 6.29
N ASN A 320 -0.38 -13.55 6.40
CA ASN A 320 0.76 -12.94 5.71
C ASN A 320 1.56 -12.02 6.63
N ASP A 321 2.86 -11.93 6.37
CA ASP A 321 3.73 -10.91 6.94
C ASP A 321 4.72 -10.46 5.86
N ILE A 322 4.73 -9.16 5.53
CA ILE A 322 5.58 -8.57 4.50
C ILE A 322 6.32 -7.37 5.06
N GLY A 323 7.58 -7.20 4.71
CA GLY A 323 8.36 -6.09 5.26
C GLY A 323 9.84 -6.14 4.97
N ILE A 324 10.58 -5.37 5.76
CA ILE A 324 12.03 -5.23 5.67
C ILE A 324 12.65 -5.67 6.98
N LEU A 325 13.40 -6.75 6.92
CA LEU A 325 14.25 -7.25 8.00
C LEU A 325 15.60 -6.55 7.91
N THR A 326 16.01 -5.89 9.00
CA THR A 326 17.28 -5.16 9.05
C THR A 326 18.18 -5.79 10.10
N ALA A 327 19.37 -6.20 9.68
CA ALA A 327 20.41 -6.75 10.53
C ALA A 327 21.09 -5.67 11.38
N PRO A 328 21.81 -6.03 12.46
CA PRO A 328 22.55 -5.08 13.29
C PRO A 328 23.58 -4.23 12.55
N ASP A 329 24.13 -4.73 11.45
CA ASP A 329 25.09 -4.01 10.57
C ASP A 329 24.42 -3.12 9.54
N GLY A 330 23.07 -3.00 9.57
CA GLY A 330 22.30 -2.21 8.61
C GLY A 330 21.92 -2.94 7.32
N THR A 331 22.39 -4.17 7.08
CA THR A 331 22.01 -4.96 5.90
C THR A 331 20.50 -5.23 5.91
N GLY A 332 19.82 -4.93 4.79
CA GLY A 332 18.37 -5.07 4.65
C GLY A 332 17.98 -6.26 3.76
N TYR A 333 16.93 -6.96 4.19
CA TYR A 333 16.26 -8.01 3.41
C TYR A 333 14.79 -7.66 3.28
N ALA A 334 14.30 -7.49 2.05
CA ALA A 334 12.86 -7.36 1.82
C ALA A 334 12.25 -8.77 1.76
N MET A 335 11.24 -9.02 2.58
CA MET A 335 10.63 -10.33 2.72
C MET A 335 9.13 -10.27 2.50
N ALA A 336 8.60 -11.25 1.77
CA ALA A 336 7.17 -11.51 1.65
C ALA A 336 6.92 -12.99 1.94
N ILE A 337 6.19 -13.26 3.03
CA ILE A 337 5.78 -14.62 3.42
C ILE A 337 4.25 -14.61 3.45
N MET A 338 3.66 -15.27 2.46
CA MET A 338 2.22 -15.25 2.22
C MET A 338 1.69 -16.68 2.20
N THR A 339 0.63 -16.93 2.94
CA THR A 339 0.11 -18.28 3.12
C THR A 339 -1.42 -18.35 3.04
N VAL A 340 -1.93 -19.49 2.60
CA VAL A 340 -3.32 -19.90 2.75
C VAL A 340 -3.28 -21.26 3.45
N PRO A 341 -3.34 -21.31 4.80
CA PRO A 341 -3.27 -22.56 5.54
C PRO A 341 -4.57 -23.36 5.40
N ASN A 342 -4.45 -24.68 5.37
CA ASN A 342 -5.62 -25.57 5.39
C ASN A 342 -6.30 -25.62 6.76
N LYS A 343 -5.58 -25.24 7.83
CA LYS A 343 -6.09 -25.16 9.21
C LYS A 343 -5.55 -23.90 9.89
N SER A 344 -6.33 -23.36 10.81
CA SER A 344 -5.93 -22.24 11.66
C SER A 344 -5.25 -22.77 12.94
N ASP A 345 -4.05 -23.32 12.82
CA ASP A 345 -3.32 -24.05 13.85
C ASP A 345 -1.93 -23.46 14.21
N GLY A 346 -1.62 -22.28 13.75
CA GLY A 346 -0.31 -21.65 13.99
C GLY A 346 0.77 -21.95 12.95
N ALA A 347 0.56 -22.90 12.04
CA ALA A 347 1.57 -23.31 11.05
C ALA A 347 2.12 -22.16 10.20
N SER A 348 1.28 -21.15 9.90
CA SER A 348 1.73 -19.95 9.17
C SER A 348 2.74 -19.12 9.97
N GLN A 349 2.54 -18.97 11.27
CA GLN A 349 3.45 -18.29 12.18
C GLN A 349 4.77 -19.05 12.30
N ASP A 350 4.71 -20.37 12.43
CA ASP A 350 5.89 -21.24 12.51
C ASP A 350 6.73 -21.15 11.23
N LEU A 351 6.08 -21.17 10.05
CA LEU A 351 6.74 -20.97 8.77
C LEU A 351 7.45 -19.61 8.71
N MET A 352 6.77 -18.52 9.10
CA MET A 352 7.34 -17.17 9.09
C MET A 352 8.58 -17.08 10.01
N GLN A 353 8.50 -17.67 11.18
CA GLN A 353 9.62 -17.74 12.12
C GLN A 353 10.78 -18.58 11.57
N ALA A 354 10.48 -19.73 10.95
CA ALA A 354 11.51 -20.60 10.36
C ALA A 354 12.23 -19.94 9.18
N VAL A 355 11.49 -19.23 8.30
CA VAL A 355 12.08 -18.42 7.22
C VAL A 355 12.96 -17.31 7.78
N THR A 356 12.50 -16.62 8.82
CA THR A 356 13.28 -15.55 9.48
C THR A 356 14.58 -16.08 10.04
N ARG A 357 14.53 -17.21 10.78
CA ARG A 357 15.74 -17.86 11.30
C ARG A 357 16.69 -18.27 10.19
N ALA A 358 16.18 -18.77 9.06
CA ALA A 358 17.01 -19.13 7.91
C ALA A 358 17.77 -17.92 7.32
N VAL A 359 17.09 -16.78 7.18
CA VAL A 359 17.71 -15.53 6.69
C VAL A 359 18.75 -15.01 7.67
N ILE A 360 18.46 -15.03 8.97
CA ILE A 360 19.40 -14.60 10.02
C ILE A 360 20.66 -15.50 10.03
N SER A 361 20.48 -16.81 10.01
CA SER A 361 21.61 -17.76 9.96
C SER A 361 22.48 -17.61 8.72
N GLU A 362 21.86 -17.38 7.56
CA GLU A 362 22.61 -17.15 6.31
C GLU A 362 23.42 -15.84 6.36
N HIS A 363 22.83 -14.77 6.93
CA HIS A 363 23.52 -13.51 7.12
C HIS A 363 24.73 -13.65 8.05
N GLU A 364 24.56 -14.35 9.18
CA GLU A 364 25.62 -14.56 10.16
C GLU A 364 26.76 -15.44 9.61
N ALA A 365 26.44 -16.49 8.85
CA ALA A 365 27.44 -17.39 8.23
C ALA A 365 28.33 -16.69 7.20
N ARG A 366 27.85 -15.61 6.57
CA ARG A 366 28.64 -14.83 5.59
C ARG A 366 29.59 -13.81 6.21
N ARG A 367 29.51 -13.62 7.51
CA ARG A 367 30.38 -12.68 8.25
C ARG A 367 31.57 -13.36 8.89
N LEU A 368 31.54 -14.70 8.94
CA LEU A 368 32.64 -15.54 9.39
C LEU A 368 33.58 -15.88 8.21
#